data_1926589ed071dbf9c9902027aa857828
#
_entry.id   1926589ed071dbf9c9902027aa857828
#
_cell.length_a   1.000
_cell.length_b   1.000
_cell.length_c   1.000
_cell.angle_alpha   90.00
_cell.angle_beta   90.00
_cell.angle_gamma   90.00
#
_symmetry.space_group_name_H-M   'P 1'
#
loop_
_entity.id
_entity.type
_entity.pdbx_description
1 polymer ?
#
loop_
_entity_poly.entity_id
_entity_poly.type
_entity_poly.pdbx_seq_one_letter_code
_entity_poly.pdbx_strand_id
1 'polypeptide(L)'
;MKKNKIQKETTTKEVVGVDNSSTPAVSLTRSPKQKSIRNAKILGNTFTYVILVLAAAVVVAPLLIVLMNSFKTKNSIALEPFVFPTSKTFAGFNNYTTGVKQSNFFSSFLNSLLITVCSTVLILIFCSMAAWFLTRVKTWWTKVIYYVIIFSMIVPFQMVMLPLTGVASTLNLDNVIGVIFIYVGFGAGLSTFMYAGFVKSVPVDIEESAMIDGCNPVQTFFHVVFPVMKPTTITIAILNVMWIWNDYLLPYMVLGTTKGETTLPVAIQISMQGGYGDINMGAFMAMIVLTIIPVIVFYLFCQKYIIKGVIAGAVKG
;
A
#
# COMPACT_ATOMS: atom_id res chain seq x y z
N MET A 1 33.15 -1.92 44.44
CA MET A 1 32.89 -2.62 45.73
C MET A 1 31.39 -2.73 45.93
N LYS A 2 30.85 -3.91 45.86
CA LYS A 2 29.84 -4.61 46.67
C LYS A 2 29.27 -5.77 45.84
N LYS A 3 29.81 -6.95 46.17
CA LYS A 3 29.31 -8.26 45.73
C LYS A 3 28.05 -8.58 46.54
N ASN A 4 26.97 -8.99 45.93
CA ASN A 4 25.90 -9.71 46.59
C ASN A 4 25.92 -11.17 46.17
N LYS A 5 26.21 -12.02 47.14
CA LYS A 5 26.14 -13.49 47.15
C LYS A 5 24.66 -13.87 47.20
N ILE A 6 24.25 -14.76 46.29
CA ILE A 6 23.00 -15.52 46.43
C ILE A 6 23.42 -16.92 46.92
N GLN A 7 22.98 -17.25 48.13
CA GLN A 7 23.14 -18.55 48.76
C GLN A 7 22.26 -19.59 48.06
N LYS A 8 22.86 -20.71 47.72
CA LYS A 8 22.19 -21.96 47.41
C LYS A 8 21.85 -22.68 48.72
N GLU A 9 20.61 -22.81 49.08
CA GLU A 9 20.15 -23.79 50.08
C GLU A 9 19.89 -25.12 49.40
N THR A 10 20.70 -26.08 49.80
CA THR A 10 20.57 -27.52 49.46
C THR A 10 19.70 -28.15 50.56
N THR A 11 18.45 -28.48 50.24
CA THR A 11 17.61 -29.24 51.17
C THR A 11 17.65 -30.71 50.79
N THR A 12 18.22 -31.48 51.69
CA THR A 12 18.30 -32.95 51.71
C THR A 12 16.88 -33.54 51.83
N LYS A 13 16.50 -34.41 50.89
CA LYS A 13 15.27 -35.19 51.01
C LYS A 13 15.48 -36.41 51.83
N GLU A 14 14.79 -36.50 52.96
CA GLU A 14 14.55 -37.71 53.70
C GLU A 14 13.43 -38.53 53.07
N VAL A 15 13.69 -39.78 52.80
CA VAL A 15 12.75 -40.73 52.23
C VAL A 15 11.99 -41.38 53.40
N VAL A 16 10.70 -41.11 53.51
CA VAL A 16 9.78 -41.87 54.40
C VAL A 16 8.63 -42.43 53.57
N GLY A 17 8.34 -43.66 53.91
CA GLY A 17 7.56 -44.70 53.30
C GLY A 17 6.20 -44.33 52.70
N VAL A 18 5.92 -45.12 51.69
CA VAL A 18 4.68 -45.20 50.93
C VAL A 18 3.55 -45.72 51.83
N ASP A 19 2.46 -44.99 51.91
CA ASP A 19 1.16 -45.56 52.29
C ASP A 19 0.12 -45.18 51.23
N ASN A 20 -0.44 -46.23 50.57
CA ASN A 20 -1.44 -46.16 49.54
C ASN A 20 -2.83 -46.05 50.18
N SER A 21 -3.40 -44.86 50.26
CA SER A 21 -4.84 -44.72 50.40
C SER A 21 -5.34 -43.35 49.90
N SER A 22 -6.12 -43.40 48.81
CA SER A 22 -7.13 -42.42 48.38
C SER A 22 -6.73 -40.93 48.46
N THR A 23 -6.10 -40.43 47.40
CA THR A 23 -6.05 -38.99 47.10
C THR A 23 -7.45 -38.55 46.62
N PRO A 24 -8.16 -37.65 47.32
CA PRO A 24 -9.36 -37.05 46.77
C PRO A 24 -8.94 -36.16 45.60
N ALA A 25 -9.58 -36.33 44.45
CA ALA A 25 -9.43 -35.48 43.30
C ALA A 25 -9.75 -34.03 43.72
N VAL A 26 -8.69 -33.21 43.89
CA VAL A 26 -8.83 -31.77 44.13
C VAL A 26 -9.44 -31.18 42.87
N SER A 27 -10.75 -31.01 42.88
CA SER A 27 -11.43 -30.22 41.88
C SER A 27 -10.94 -28.78 42.00
N LEU A 28 -10.07 -28.38 41.08
CA LEU A 28 -9.60 -26.97 40.96
C LEU A 28 -10.78 -26.10 40.56
N THR A 29 -11.67 -25.80 41.52
CA THR A 29 -12.70 -24.80 41.36
C THR A 29 -11.99 -23.43 41.32
N ARG A 30 -11.93 -22.87 40.12
CA ARG A 30 -11.32 -21.53 39.92
C ARG A 30 -12.01 -20.50 40.80
N SER A 31 -11.24 -19.69 41.49
CA SER A 31 -11.70 -18.64 42.39
C SER A 31 -12.70 -17.69 41.66
N PRO A 32 -13.75 -17.19 42.34
CA PRO A 32 -14.74 -16.26 41.75
C PRO A 32 -14.10 -15.05 41.08
N LYS A 33 -12.99 -14.58 41.62
CA LYS A 33 -12.21 -13.45 41.09
C LYS A 33 -11.57 -13.78 39.72
N GLN A 34 -11.06 -14.99 39.50
CA GLN A 34 -10.53 -15.46 38.23
C GLN A 34 -11.62 -15.63 37.16
N LYS A 35 -12.82 -16.07 37.55
CA LYS A 35 -13.99 -16.15 36.65
C LYS A 35 -14.44 -14.76 36.20
N SER A 36 -14.50 -13.78 37.12
CA SER A 36 -14.89 -12.39 36.82
C SER A 36 -13.90 -11.72 35.84
N ILE A 37 -12.60 -11.83 36.06
CA ILE A 37 -11.57 -11.27 35.16
C ILE A 37 -11.64 -11.92 33.77
N ARG A 38 -11.86 -13.24 33.70
CA ARG A 38 -12.01 -13.95 32.43
C ARG A 38 -13.25 -13.50 31.66
N ASN A 39 -14.39 -13.37 32.37
CA ASN A 39 -15.64 -12.93 31.76
C ASN A 39 -15.55 -11.48 31.27
N ALA A 40 -14.91 -10.57 32.02
CA ALA A 40 -14.65 -9.20 31.59
C ALA A 40 -13.74 -9.15 30.34
N LYS A 41 -12.71 -10.02 30.27
CA LYS A 41 -11.82 -10.13 29.12
C LYS A 41 -12.55 -10.72 27.89
N ILE A 42 -13.40 -11.73 28.10
CA ILE A 42 -14.23 -12.29 27.03
C ILE A 42 -15.22 -11.24 26.51
N LEU A 43 -15.90 -10.53 27.40
CA LEU A 43 -16.85 -9.48 27.02
C LEU A 43 -16.17 -8.33 26.26
N GLY A 44 -14.99 -7.88 26.72
CA GLY A 44 -14.18 -6.89 26.03
C GLY A 44 -13.73 -7.34 24.63
N ASN A 45 -13.25 -8.59 24.51
CA ASN A 45 -12.88 -9.15 23.22
C ASN A 45 -14.10 -9.28 22.29
N THR A 46 -15.25 -9.76 22.80
CA THR A 46 -16.48 -9.87 22.00
C THR A 46 -16.94 -8.52 21.48
N PHE A 47 -16.94 -7.48 22.34
CA PHE A 47 -17.26 -6.12 21.93
C PHE A 47 -16.32 -5.62 20.82
N THR A 48 -15.02 -5.84 20.97
CA THR A 48 -14.02 -5.48 19.94
C THR A 48 -14.28 -6.21 18.63
N TYR A 49 -14.56 -7.51 18.66
CA TYR A 49 -14.89 -8.26 17.44
C TYR A 49 -16.17 -7.77 16.76
N VAL A 50 -17.20 -7.43 17.53
CA VAL A 50 -18.45 -6.88 16.97
C VAL A 50 -18.17 -5.55 16.25
N ILE A 51 -17.42 -4.64 16.89
CA ILE A 51 -17.03 -3.38 16.24
C ILE A 51 -16.23 -3.62 14.97
N LEU A 52 -15.25 -4.54 14.99
CA LEU A 52 -14.44 -4.86 13.82
C LEU A 52 -15.26 -5.44 12.68
N VAL A 53 -16.21 -6.33 12.98
CA VAL A 53 -17.11 -6.91 11.97
C VAL A 53 -18.02 -5.83 11.38
N LEU A 54 -18.60 -4.96 12.21
CA LEU A 54 -19.43 -3.85 11.73
C LEU A 54 -18.62 -2.87 10.86
N ALA A 55 -17.42 -2.51 11.30
CA ALA A 55 -16.52 -1.66 10.52
C ALA A 55 -16.15 -2.31 9.18
N ALA A 56 -15.81 -3.61 9.18
CA ALA A 56 -15.53 -4.37 7.97
C ALA A 56 -16.76 -4.42 7.03
N ALA A 57 -17.95 -4.63 7.56
CA ALA A 57 -19.19 -4.62 6.79
C ALA A 57 -19.44 -3.28 6.10
N VAL A 58 -19.26 -2.17 6.83
CA VAL A 58 -19.41 -0.81 6.27
C VAL A 58 -18.40 -0.55 5.15
N VAL A 59 -17.14 -0.99 5.29
CA VAL A 59 -16.09 -0.79 4.27
C VAL A 59 -16.32 -1.70 3.05
N VAL A 60 -16.79 -2.92 3.25
CA VAL A 60 -16.99 -3.89 2.15
C VAL A 60 -18.31 -3.67 1.42
N ALA A 61 -19.33 -3.12 2.08
CA ALA A 61 -20.67 -2.91 1.50
C ALA A 61 -20.65 -2.16 0.16
N PRO A 62 -19.96 -1.01 -0.01
CA PRO A 62 -19.89 -0.32 -1.29
C PRO A 62 -19.33 -1.19 -2.42
N LEU A 63 -18.31 -2.00 -2.13
CA LEU A 63 -17.70 -2.89 -3.12
C LEU A 63 -18.67 -3.99 -3.56
N LEU A 64 -19.43 -4.55 -2.62
CA LEU A 64 -20.47 -5.53 -2.92
C LEU A 64 -21.62 -4.91 -3.73
N ILE A 65 -22.00 -3.67 -3.44
CA ILE A 65 -23.01 -2.94 -4.19
C ILE A 65 -22.56 -2.72 -5.64
N VAL A 66 -21.31 -2.29 -5.86
CA VAL A 66 -20.72 -2.12 -7.19
C VAL A 66 -20.69 -3.47 -7.92
N LEU A 67 -20.22 -4.53 -7.27
CA LEU A 67 -20.18 -5.88 -7.84
C LEU A 67 -21.59 -6.37 -8.23
N MET A 68 -22.56 -6.20 -7.35
CA MET A 68 -23.94 -6.58 -7.61
C MET A 68 -24.53 -5.80 -8.79
N ASN A 69 -24.33 -4.48 -8.84
CA ASN A 69 -24.84 -3.63 -9.89
C ASN A 69 -24.13 -3.83 -11.24
N SER A 70 -22.90 -4.34 -11.26
CA SER A 70 -22.19 -4.68 -12.49
C SER A 70 -22.91 -5.74 -13.34
N PHE A 71 -23.80 -6.53 -12.73
CA PHE A 71 -24.61 -7.55 -13.39
C PHE A 71 -26.04 -7.12 -13.70
N LYS A 72 -26.42 -5.86 -13.43
CA LYS A 72 -27.77 -5.35 -13.64
C LYS A 72 -27.91 -4.55 -14.93
N THR A 73 -29.14 -4.49 -15.41
CA THR A 73 -29.51 -3.58 -16.50
C THR A 73 -29.49 -2.11 -16.04
N LYS A 74 -29.21 -1.19 -16.93
CA LYS A 74 -29.11 0.26 -16.65
C LYS A 74 -30.29 0.81 -15.85
N ASN A 75 -31.51 0.49 -16.27
CA ASN A 75 -32.72 1.00 -15.62
C ASN A 75 -32.87 0.48 -14.18
N SER A 76 -32.53 -0.77 -13.94
CA SER A 76 -32.61 -1.35 -12.58
C SER A 76 -31.56 -0.81 -11.64
N ILE A 77 -30.39 -0.39 -12.14
CA ILE A 77 -29.38 0.27 -11.32
C ILE A 77 -29.90 1.64 -10.84
N ALA A 78 -30.57 2.37 -11.73
CA ALA A 78 -31.09 3.71 -11.41
C ALA A 78 -32.26 3.66 -10.42
N LEU A 79 -33.15 2.68 -10.57
CA LEU A 79 -34.40 2.59 -9.78
C LEU A 79 -34.17 1.83 -8.45
N GLU A 80 -33.38 0.79 -8.48
CA GLU A 80 -33.24 -0.16 -7.35
C GLU A 80 -31.77 -0.54 -7.10
N PRO A 81 -30.86 0.40 -6.73
CA PRO A 81 -29.43 0.14 -6.64
C PRO A 81 -29.05 -0.86 -5.55
N PHE A 82 -29.88 -1.05 -4.53
CA PHE A 82 -29.61 -1.92 -3.37
C PHE A 82 -30.31 -3.28 -3.44
N VAL A 83 -31.18 -3.52 -4.44
CA VAL A 83 -31.91 -4.77 -4.60
C VAL A 83 -31.08 -5.76 -5.42
N PHE A 84 -31.10 -7.04 -5.05
CA PHE A 84 -30.43 -8.09 -5.81
C PHE A 84 -31.01 -8.24 -7.23
N PRO A 85 -30.20 -8.57 -8.24
CA PRO A 85 -30.69 -8.78 -9.60
C PRO A 85 -31.66 -9.93 -9.67
N THR A 86 -32.78 -9.72 -10.34
CA THR A 86 -33.78 -10.74 -10.66
C THR A 86 -33.64 -11.19 -12.12
N SER A 87 -34.36 -12.26 -12.53
CA SER A 87 -34.31 -12.74 -13.93
C SER A 87 -34.62 -11.65 -14.98
N LYS A 88 -35.40 -10.60 -14.62
CA LYS A 88 -35.73 -9.48 -15.50
C LYS A 88 -34.68 -8.35 -15.49
N THR A 89 -33.95 -8.23 -14.41
CA THR A 89 -32.98 -7.13 -14.20
C THR A 89 -31.52 -7.57 -14.38
N PHE A 90 -31.29 -8.86 -14.57
CA PHE A 90 -29.97 -9.44 -14.75
C PHE A 90 -29.48 -9.27 -16.19
N ALA A 91 -28.36 -8.54 -16.35
CA ALA A 91 -27.73 -8.29 -17.65
C ALA A 91 -26.65 -9.33 -18.02
N GLY A 92 -26.35 -10.27 -17.14
CA GLY A 92 -25.25 -11.23 -17.33
C GLY A 92 -23.90 -10.52 -17.48
N PHE A 93 -23.06 -11.02 -18.38
CA PHE A 93 -21.74 -10.47 -18.66
C PHE A 93 -21.74 -9.36 -19.74
N ASN A 94 -22.90 -8.93 -20.24
CA ASN A 94 -23.00 -7.91 -21.29
C ASN A 94 -22.35 -6.57 -20.87
N ASN A 95 -22.47 -6.20 -19.61
CA ASN A 95 -21.86 -4.98 -19.08
C ASN A 95 -20.33 -5.04 -19.15
N TYR A 96 -19.75 -6.20 -18.87
CA TYR A 96 -18.31 -6.44 -18.94
C TYR A 96 -17.79 -6.38 -20.38
N THR A 97 -18.46 -7.08 -21.31
CA THR A 97 -18.06 -7.08 -22.72
C THR A 97 -18.19 -5.70 -23.34
N THR A 98 -19.27 -4.98 -23.02
CA THR A 98 -19.49 -3.61 -23.49
C THR A 98 -18.45 -2.65 -22.91
N GLY A 99 -18.21 -2.71 -21.61
CA GLY A 99 -17.22 -1.84 -20.95
C GLY A 99 -15.82 -2.06 -21.47
N VAL A 100 -15.39 -3.33 -21.63
CA VAL A 100 -14.06 -3.67 -22.17
C VAL A 100 -13.86 -3.09 -23.58
N LYS A 101 -14.89 -3.19 -24.45
CA LYS A 101 -14.83 -2.64 -25.82
C LYS A 101 -14.81 -1.11 -25.81
N GLN A 102 -15.68 -0.47 -25.03
CA GLN A 102 -15.82 0.98 -25.01
C GLN A 102 -14.61 1.70 -24.43
N SER A 103 -13.96 1.12 -23.40
CA SER A 103 -12.80 1.71 -22.71
C SER A 103 -11.45 1.35 -23.34
N ASN A 104 -11.40 0.56 -24.43
CA ASN A 104 -10.14 -0.02 -24.90
C ASN A 104 -9.32 -0.65 -23.74
N PHE A 105 -10.02 -1.41 -22.89
CA PHE A 105 -9.54 -1.88 -21.59
C PHE A 105 -8.11 -2.42 -21.61
N PHE A 106 -7.79 -3.31 -22.55
CA PHE A 106 -6.49 -3.96 -22.58
C PHE A 106 -5.34 -2.99 -22.86
N SER A 107 -5.51 -2.05 -23.80
CA SER A 107 -4.49 -1.03 -24.08
C SER A 107 -4.30 -0.11 -22.88
N SER A 108 -5.39 0.39 -22.31
CA SER A 108 -5.34 1.28 -21.14
C SER A 108 -4.83 0.58 -19.89
N PHE A 109 -5.12 -0.71 -19.72
CA PHE A 109 -4.56 -1.54 -18.65
C PHE A 109 -3.04 -1.69 -18.78
N LEU A 110 -2.54 -1.99 -20.00
CA LEU A 110 -1.11 -2.12 -20.26
C LEU A 110 -0.38 -0.79 -20.03
N ASN A 111 -0.96 0.33 -20.45
CA ASN A 111 -0.41 1.67 -20.18
C ASN A 111 -0.33 1.94 -18.66
N SER A 112 -1.42 1.66 -17.93
CA SER A 112 -1.42 1.81 -16.47
C SER A 112 -0.36 0.92 -15.81
N LEU A 113 -0.24 -0.32 -16.25
CA LEU A 113 0.74 -1.26 -15.72
C LEU A 113 2.17 -0.78 -16.01
N LEU A 114 2.44 -0.38 -17.26
CA LEU A 114 3.75 0.11 -17.69
C LEU A 114 4.13 1.37 -16.93
N ILE A 115 3.23 2.37 -16.86
CA ILE A 115 3.47 3.61 -16.12
C ILE A 115 3.74 3.28 -14.64
N THR A 116 2.89 2.48 -14.01
CA THR A 116 3.00 2.17 -12.58
C THR A 116 4.31 1.43 -12.26
N VAL A 117 4.63 0.40 -13.03
CA VAL A 117 5.83 -0.42 -12.78
C VAL A 117 7.10 0.38 -13.08
N CYS A 118 7.18 1.02 -14.26
CA CYS A 118 8.39 1.76 -14.65
C CYS A 118 8.62 2.96 -13.73
N SER A 119 7.59 3.77 -13.44
CA SER A 119 7.75 4.91 -12.52
C SER A 119 8.19 4.45 -11.14
N THR A 120 7.56 3.40 -10.59
CA THR A 120 7.93 2.87 -9.27
C THR A 120 9.37 2.38 -9.26
N VAL A 121 9.80 1.60 -10.25
CA VAL A 121 11.19 1.10 -10.32
C VAL A 121 12.19 2.26 -10.39
N LEU A 122 11.93 3.26 -11.23
CA LEU A 122 12.79 4.44 -11.33
C LEU A 122 12.84 5.22 -10.02
N ILE A 123 11.68 5.43 -9.36
CA ILE A 123 11.61 6.07 -8.03
C ILE A 123 12.45 5.30 -7.02
N LEU A 124 12.31 3.97 -6.96
CA LEU A 124 13.05 3.15 -6.00
C LEU A 124 14.56 3.23 -6.21
N ILE A 125 15.03 3.22 -7.44
CA ILE A 125 16.47 3.29 -7.76
C ILE A 125 17.00 4.70 -7.50
N PHE A 126 16.44 5.71 -8.16
CA PHE A 126 17.00 7.06 -8.11
C PHE A 126 16.85 7.72 -6.74
N CYS A 127 15.69 7.55 -6.08
CA CYS A 127 15.48 8.16 -4.78
C CYS A 127 16.28 7.46 -3.66
N SER A 128 16.53 6.15 -3.76
CA SER A 128 17.39 5.47 -2.80
C SER A 128 18.85 5.89 -2.95
N MET A 129 19.36 6.00 -4.19
CA MET A 129 20.70 6.50 -4.46
C MET A 129 20.87 7.96 -4.00
N ALA A 130 19.91 8.83 -4.35
CA ALA A 130 19.91 10.22 -3.95
C ALA A 130 19.87 10.34 -2.41
N ALA A 131 18.99 9.62 -1.75
CA ALA A 131 18.87 9.65 -0.29
C ALA A 131 20.15 9.19 0.41
N TRP A 132 20.77 8.12 -0.08
CA TRP A 132 22.04 7.63 0.44
C TRP A 132 23.13 8.70 0.31
N PHE A 133 23.35 9.22 -0.90
CA PHE A 133 24.34 10.27 -1.17
C PHE A 133 24.10 11.53 -0.31
N LEU A 134 22.87 12.05 -0.31
CA LEU A 134 22.50 13.26 0.45
C LEU A 134 22.61 13.09 1.97
N THR A 135 22.53 11.86 2.47
CA THR A 135 22.65 11.57 3.89
C THR A 135 24.12 11.41 4.31
N ARG A 136 24.95 10.80 3.47
CA ARG A 136 26.37 10.52 3.76
C ARG A 136 27.27 11.72 3.50
N VAL A 137 27.04 12.44 2.43
CA VAL A 137 27.82 13.64 2.08
C VAL A 137 27.26 14.87 2.80
N LYS A 138 27.95 15.33 3.83
CA LYS A 138 27.51 16.43 4.71
C LYS A 138 28.04 17.79 4.23
N THR A 139 27.60 18.26 3.08
CA THR A 139 27.88 19.61 2.57
C THR A 139 26.65 20.51 2.66
N TRP A 140 26.81 21.82 2.51
CA TRP A 140 25.65 22.70 2.47
C TRP A 140 24.78 22.48 1.22
N TRP A 141 25.39 22.19 0.08
CA TRP A 141 24.69 21.87 -1.15
C TRP A 141 23.79 20.63 -1.04
N THR A 142 24.30 19.57 -0.42
CA THR A 142 23.50 18.35 -0.22
C THR A 142 22.30 18.61 0.69
N LYS A 143 22.45 19.50 1.68
CA LYS A 143 21.32 19.95 2.51
C LYS A 143 20.29 20.71 1.71
N VAL A 144 20.74 21.67 0.86
CA VAL A 144 19.82 22.46 0.01
C VAL A 144 19.07 21.54 -0.95
N ILE A 145 19.76 20.64 -1.67
CA ILE A 145 19.15 19.70 -2.60
C ILE A 145 18.12 18.80 -1.86
N TYR A 146 18.48 18.30 -0.69
CA TYR A 146 17.58 17.50 0.13
C TYR A 146 16.30 18.24 0.48
N TYR A 147 16.40 19.49 0.94
CA TYR A 147 15.22 20.29 1.28
C TYR A 147 14.40 20.67 0.04
N VAL A 148 15.01 20.93 -1.11
CA VAL A 148 14.31 21.19 -2.37
C VAL A 148 13.50 19.96 -2.80
N ILE A 149 14.09 18.77 -2.72
CA ILE A 149 13.37 17.52 -3.05
C ILE A 149 12.20 17.29 -2.08
N ILE A 150 12.39 17.48 -0.77
CA ILE A 150 11.32 17.31 0.20
C ILE A 150 10.23 18.38 0.05
N PHE A 151 10.61 19.61 -0.31
CA PHE A 151 9.64 20.68 -0.53
C PHE A 151 8.62 20.32 -1.61
N SER A 152 9.01 19.56 -2.64
CA SER A 152 8.09 19.10 -3.68
C SER A 152 6.91 18.27 -3.13
N MET A 153 7.09 17.58 -2.01
CA MET A 153 6.03 16.78 -1.37
C MET A 153 4.98 17.65 -0.66
N ILE A 154 5.32 18.91 -0.31
CA ILE A 154 4.42 19.82 0.41
C ILE A 154 3.50 20.54 -0.58
N VAL A 155 3.94 20.71 -1.84
CA VAL A 155 3.17 21.42 -2.87
C VAL A 155 2.02 20.51 -3.36
N PRO A 156 0.74 20.90 -3.17
CA PRO A 156 -0.37 20.12 -3.69
C PRO A 156 -0.34 20.05 -5.22
N PHE A 157 -0.57 18.87 -5.79
CA PHE A 157 -0.60 18.65 -7.24
C PHE A 157 -1.54 19.64 -7.96
N GLN A 158 -2.70 19.93 -7.37
CA GLN A 158 -3.71 20.82 -7.93
C GLN A 158 -3.21 22.24 -8.19
N MET A 159 -2.22 22.70 -7.44
CA MET A 159 -1.64 24.04 -7.64
C MET A 159 -0.72 24.10 -8.85
N VAL A 160 -0.08 22.97 -9.20
CA VAL A 160 0.92 22.91 -10.29
C VAL A 160 0.39 22.24 -11.55
N MET A 161 -0.81 21.68 -11.54
CA MET A 161 -1.34 20.85 -12.64
C MET A 161 -1.41 21.62 -13.98
N LEU A 162 -1.89 22.87 -13.99
CA LEU A 162 -1.99 23.67 -15.22
C LEU A 162 -0.61 24.09 -15.78
N PRO A 163 0.31 24.67 -14.97
CA PRO A 163 1.69 24.89 -15.42
C PRO A 163 2.37 23.61 -15.88
N LEU A 164 2.12 22.49 -15.21
CA LEU A 164 2.70 21.19 -15.57
C LEU A 164 2.30 20.74 -16.97
N THR A 165 1.02 20.87 -17.35
CA THR A 165 0.58 20.50 -18.71
C THR A 165 1.28 21.32 -19.79
N GLY A 166 1.45 22.63 -19.56
CA GLY A 166 2.20 23.50 -20.46
C GLY A 166 3.67 23.09 -20.60
N VAL A 167 4.35 22.78 -19.49
CA VAL A 167 5.73 22.28 -19.50
C VAL A 167 5.82 20.92 -20.16
N ALA A 168 4.90 20.01 -19.86
CA ALA A 168 4.87 18.67 -20.45
C ALA A 168 4.74 18.74 -21.97
N SER A 169 3.83 19.57 -22.48
CA SER A 169 3.66 19.75 -23.93
C SER A 169 4.89 20.40 -24.58
N THR A 170 5.49 21.43 -23.97
CA THR A 170 6.68 22.08 -24.48
C THR A 170 7.88 21.12 -24.58
N LEU A 171 8.00 20.18 -23.63
CA LEU A 171 9.08 19.20 -23.57
C LEU A 171 8.74 17.88 -24.29
N ASN A 172 7.58 17.79 -24.97
CA ASN A 172 7.07 16.56 -25.59
C ASN A 172 6.98 15.39 -24.59
N LEU A 173 6.57 15.68 -23.34
CA LEU A 173 6.33 14.70 -22.28
C LEU A 173 4.84 14.36 -22.14
N ASP A 174 3.97 14.81 -23.03
CA ASP A 174 2.54 14.53 -23.11
C ASP A 174 2.24 13.15 -23.75
N ASN A 175 3.00 12.15 -23.34
CA ASN A 175 2.93 10.76 -23.77
C ASN A 175 3.22 9.81 -22.59
N VAL A 176 2.97 8.51 -22.80
CA VAL A 176 3.12 7.47 -21.76
C VAL A 176 4.51 7.47 -21.11
N ILE A 177 5.57 7.67 -21.90
CA ILE A 177 6.95 7.71 -21.40
C ILE A 177 7.17 8.98 -20.58
N GLY A 178 6.69 10.12 -21.05
CA GLY A 178 6.79 11.40 -20.34
C GLY A 178 6.09 11.36 -18.98
N VAL A 179 4.92 10.76 -18.90
CA VAL A 179 4.18 10.57 -17.63
C VAL A 179 4.98 9.74 -16.63
N ILE A 180 5.76 8.74 -17.09
CA ILE A 180 6.66 7.97 -16.20
C ILE A 180 7.66 8.90 -15.50
N PHE A 181 8.31 9.80 -16.24
CA PHE A 181 9.26 10.76 -15.66
C PHE A 181 8.58 11.81 -14.77
N ILE A 182 7.38 12.26 -15.13
CA ILE A 182 6.60 13.17 -14.29
C ILE A 182 6.29 12.52 -12.93
N TYR A 183 5.89 11.24 -12.91
CA TYR A 183 5.68 10.51 -11.67
C TYR A 183 6.94 10.33 -10.84
N VAL A 184 8.12 10.15 -11.48
CA VAL A 184 9.39 10.13 -10.75
C VAL A 184 9.62 11.45 -10.00
N GLY A 185 9.32 12.58 -10.64
CA GLY A 185 9.41 13.90 -10.00
C GLY A 185 8.50 14.03 -8.76
N PHE A 186 7.22 13.69 -8.90
CA PHE A 186 6.26 13.75 -7.78
C PHE A 186 6.52 12.72 -6.69
N GLY A 187 6.95 11.52 -7.05
CA GLY A 187 7.31 10.47 -6.10
C GLY A 187 8.63 10.70 -5.36
N ALA A 188 9.48 11.59 -5.88
CA ALA A 188 10.82 11.81 -5.34
C ALA A 188 10.82 12.37 -3.92
N GLY A 189 9.93 13.30 -3.58
CA GLY A 189 9.89 13.94 -2.28
C GLY A 189 9.72 12.95 -1.14
N LEU A 190 8.58 12.24 -1.11
CA LEU A 190 8.26 11.27 -0.08
C LEU A 190 9.25 10.11 -0.06
N SER A 191 9.62 9.58 -1.23
CA SER A 191 10.52 8.43 -1.32
C SER A 191 11.92 8.76 -0.80
N THR A 192 12.49 9.90 -1.19
CA THR A 192 13.80 10.36 -0.70
C THR A 192 13.77 10.63 0.80
N PHE A 193 12.69 11.22 1.33
CA PHE A 193 12.52 11.44 2.76
C PHE A 193 12.54 10.12 3.55
N MET A 194 11.75 9.13 3.10
CA MET A 194 11.69 7.82 3.77
C MET A 194 13.03 7.08 3.72
N TYR A 195 13.68 7.07 2.55
CA TYR A 195 15.00 6.47 2.42
C TYR A 195 16.06 7.15 3.29
N ALA A 196 16.10 8.48 3.27
CA ALA A 196 17.05 9.25 4.09
C ALA A 196 16.83 9.01 5.59
N GLY A 197 15.57 8.88 6.02
CA GLY A 197 15.24 8.51 7.40
C GLY A 197 15.81 7.14 7.79
N PHE A 198 15.71 6.16 6.90
CA PHE A 198 16.26 4.81 7.14
C PHE A 198 17.80 4.79 7.08
N VAL A 199 18.40 5.41 6.06
CA VAL A 199 19.87 5.44 5.88
C VAL A 199 20.58 6.03 7.11
N LYS A 200 19.97 7.00 7.79
CA LYS A 200 20.52 7.56 9.06
C LYS A 200 20.64 6.51 10.17
N SER A 201 19.85 5.44 10.13
CA SER A 201 19.88 4.37 11.12
C SER A 201 20.87 3.24 10.77
N VAL A 202 21.42 3.24 9.56
CA VAL A 202 22.40 2.25 9.10
C VAL A 202 23.80 2.68 9.54
N PRO A 203 24.56 1.84 10.29
CA PRO A 203 25.94 2.14 10.68
C PRO A 203 26.82 2.38 9.45
N VAL A 204 27.67 3.39 9.50
CA VAL A 204 28.62 3.71 8.41
C VAL A 204 29.67 2.62 8.26
N ASP A 205 30.03 1.95 9.35
CA ASP A 205 31.07 0.91 9.40
C ASP A 205 30.84 -0.23 8.39
N ILE A 206 29.56 -0.52 8.06
CA ILE A 206 29.21 -1.55 7.05
C ILE A 206 29.65 -1.11 5.65
N GLU A 207 29.51 0.19 5.36
CA GLU A 207 29.88 0.77 4.08
C GLU A 207 31.41 0.91 3.98
N GLU A 208 32.06 1.33 5.07
CA GLU A 208 33.52 1.43 5.17
C GLU A 208 34.19 0.07 5.02
N SER A 209 33.65 -0.98 5.64
CA SER A 209 34.16 -2.35 5.48
C SER A 209 34.11 -2.80 4.01
N ALA A 210 33.00 -2.54 3.31
CA ALA A 210 32.89 -2.87 1.89
C ALA A 210 33.90 -2.10 1.01
N MET A 211 34.19 -0.84 1.35
CA MET A 211 35.21 -0.05 0.65
C MET A 211 36.64 -0.57 0.91
N ILE A 212 36.93 -1.03 2.14
CA ILE A 212 38.20 -1.68 2.49
C ILE A 212 38.37 -2.99 1.69
N ASP A 213 37.27 -3.74 1.48
CA ASP A 213 37.23 -4.95 0.66
C ASP A 213 37.33 -4.66 -0.86
N GLY A 214 37.53 -3.40 -1.25
CA GLY A 214 37.77 -2.97 -2.63
C GLY A 214 36.52 -2.63 -3.45
N CYS A 215 35.34 -2.53 -2.82
CA CYS A 215 34.14 -2.09 -3.51
C CYS A 215 34.21 -0.60 -3.87
N ASN A 216 33.89 -0.25 -5.12
CA ASN A 216 33.65 1.14 -5.47
C ASN A 216 32.30 1.64 -4.93
N PRO A 217 32.01 2.95 -4.89
CA PRO A 217 30.79 3.48 -4.31
C PRO A 217 29.48 2.90 -4.92
N VAL A 218 29.46 2.63 -6.22
CA VAL A 218 28.29 2.03 -6.90
C VAL A 218 28.10 0.58 -6.45
N GLN A 219 29.19 -0.18 -6.34
CA GLN A 219 29.16 -1.54 -5.84
C GLN A 219 28.73 -1.56 -4.36
N THR A 220 29.28 -0.69 -3.53
CA THR A 220 28.87 -0.53 -2.13
C THR A 220 27.37 -0.25 -2.03
N PHE A 221 26.86 0.64 -2.87
CA PHE A 221 25.43 0.94 -2.89
C PHE A 221 24.59 -0.31 -3.23
N PHE A 222 24.82 -0.94 -4.37
CA PHE A 222 23.95 -2.04 -4.85
C PHE A 222 24.12 -3.35 -4.08
N HIS A 223 25.32 -3.65 -3.58
CA HIS A 223 25.60 -4.93 -2.89
C HIS A 223 25.41 -4.84 -1.37
N VAL A 224 25.56 -3.66 -0.76
CA VAL A 224 25.49 -3.50 0.69
C VAL A 224 24.31 -2.63 1.11
N VAL A 225 24.26 -1.37 0.66
CA VAL A 225 23.31 -0.39 1.17
C VAL A 225 21.88 -0.70 0.70
N PHE A 226 21.67 -0.93 -0.59
CA PHE A 226 20.34 -1.16 -1.15
C PHE A 226 19.66 -2.43 -0.61
N PRO A 227 20.36 -3.58 -0.47
CA PRO A 227 19.79 -4.76 0.19
C PRO A 227 19.40 -4.53 1.66
N VAL A 228 20.18 -3.76 2.41
CA VAL A 228 19.85 -3.40 3.80
C VAL A 228 18.59 -2.53 3.87
N MET A 229 18.37 -1.65 2.89
CA MET A 229 17.17 -0.81 2.79
C MET A 229 15.91 -1.57 2.35
N LYS A 230 15.99 -2.87 2.05
CA LYS A 230 14.87 -3.68 1.53
C LYS A 230 13.52 -3.48 2.25
N PRO A 231 13.43 -3.41 3.60
CA PRO A 231 12.15 -3.18 4.27
C PRO A 231 11.51 -1.84 3.88
N THR A 232 12.30 -0.77 3.86
CA THR A 232 11.85 0.57 3.47
C THR A 232 11.52 0.63 1.98
N THR A 233 12.33 -0.01 1.12
CA THR A 233 12.10 -0.13 -0.32
C THR A 233 10.74 -0.75 -0.63
N ILE A 234 10.38 -1.83 0.07
CA ILE A 234 9.07 -2.48 -0.10
C ILE A 234 7.93 -1.53 0.30
N THR A 235 8.08 -0.80 1.40
CA THR A 235 7.07 0.16 1.84
C THR A 235 6.89 1.28 0.82
N ILE A 236 7.97 1.86 0.32
CA ILE A 236 7.95 2.91 -0.71
C ILE A 236 7.34 2.38 -2.01
N ALA A 237 7.69 1.14 -2.42
CA ALA A 237 7.10 0.49 -3.59
C ALA A 237 5.59 0.38 -3.47
N ILE A 238 5.09 -0.09 -2.33
CA ILE A 238 3.65 -0.24 -2.07
C ILE A 238 2.94 1.11 -2.16
N LEU A 239 3.48 2.15 -1.52
CA LEU A 239 2.88 3.48 -1.54
C LEU A 239 2.82 4.06 -2.96
N ASN A 240 3.92 3.98 -3.73
CA ASN A 240 3.95 4.50 -5.09
C ASN A 240 3.06 3.70 -6.05
N VAL A 241 3.08 2.36 -5.99
CA VAL A 241 2.20 1.52 -6.82
C VAL A 241 0.73 1.85 -6.56
N MET A 242 0.32 1.92 -5.28
CA MET A 242 -1.06 2.23 -4.93
C MET A 242 -1.47 3.63 -5.37
N TRP A 243 -0.59 4.61 -5.25
CA TRP A 243 -0.86 5.98 -5.67
C TRP A 243 -0.95 6.08 -7.19
N ILE A 244 0.06 5.63 -7.94
CA ILE A 244 0.14 5.77 -9.40
C ILE A 244 -0.97 4.96 -10.10
N TRP A 245 -1.24 3.73 -9.63
CA TRP A 245 -2.29 2.89 -10.22
C TRP A 245 -3.69 3.52 -10.14
N ASN A 246 -4.00 4.20 -9.03
CA ASN A 246 -5.31 4.78 -8.80
C ASN A 246 -5.43 6.23 -9.27
N ASP A 247 -4.35 6.83 -9.78
CA ASP A 247 -4.37 8.23 -10.19
C ASP A 247 -5.14 8.40 -11.52
N TYR A 248 -6.09 9.30 -11.46
CA TYR A 248 -6.89 9.73 -12.59
C TYR A 248 -6.42 11.09 -13.12
N LEU A 249 -6.12 12.02 -12.20
CA LEU A 249 -6.06 13.44 -12.54
C LEU A 249 -4.80 13.79 -13.34
N LEU A 250 -3.62 13.31 -12.93
CA LEU A 250 -2.36 13.60 -13.63
C LEU A 250 -2.37 13.00 -15.06
N PRO A 251 -2.70 11.70 -15.28
CA PRO A 251 -2.76 11.15 -16.62
C PRO A 251 -3.84 11.83 -17.49
N TYR A 252 -4.99 12.20 -16.92
CA TYR A 252 -6.03 12.92 -17.64
C TYR A 252 -5.54 14.26 -18.15
N MET A 253 -4.83 15.02 -17.33
CA MET A 253 -4.31 16.35 -17.68
C MET A 253 -3.16 16.30 -18.67
N VAL A 254 -2.30 15.27 -18.62
CA VAL A 254 -1.07 15.20 -19.43
C VAL A 254 -1.31 14.40 -20.73
N LEU A 255 -1.93 13.22 -20.66
CA LEU A 255 -2.20 12.37 -21.84
C LEU A 255 -3.48 12.78 -22.58
N GLY A 256 -4.36 13.55 -21.93
CA GLY A 256 -5.64 13.93 -22.51
C GLY A 256 -6.60 12.76 -22.62
N THR A 257 -7.45 12.83 -23.66
CA THR A 257 -8.60 11.91 -23.85
C THR A 257 -8.44 10.97 -25.05
N THR A 258 -7.26 10.88 -25.64
CA THR A 258 -7.02 10.05 -26.83
C THR A 258 -7.22 8.56 -26.50
N LYS A 259 -8.14 7.92 -27.20
CA LYS A 259 -8.45 6.50 -26.96
C LYS A 259 -7.24 5.61 -27.18
N GLY A 260 -6.94 4.79 -26.19
CA GLY A 260 -5.85 3.81 -26.25
C GLY A 260 -4.48 4.34 -25.79
N GLU A 261 -4.33 5.64 -25.59
CA GLU A 261 -3.10 6.27 -25.10
C GLU A 261 -3.19 6.71 -23.63
N THR A 262 -4.35 6.53 -23.01
CA THR A 262 -4.62 6.90 -21.62
C THR A 262 -4.43 5.76 -20.65
N THR A 263 -4.44 6.09 -19.34
CA THR A 263 -4.47 5.09 -18.26
C THR A 263 -5.88 4.51 -18.08
N LEU A 264 -5.95 3.37 -17.40
CA LEU A 264 -7.23 2.67 -17.19
C LEU A 264 -8.28 3.51 -16.45
N PRO A 265 -7.96 4.22 -15.34
CA PRO A 265 -8.94 5.11 -14.69
C PRO A 265 -9.50 6.19 -15.64
N VAL A 266 -8.63 6.78 -16.46
CA VAL A 266 -9.02 7.82 -17.44
C VAL A 266 -9.89 7.22 -18.54
N ALA A 267 -9.48 6.10 -19.12
CA ALA A 267 -10.22 5.43 -20.19
C ALA A 267 -11.64 5.02 -19.76
N ILE A 268 -11.79 4.51 -18.54
CA ILE A 268 -13.09 4.14 -17.97
C ILE A 268 -13.95 5.38 -17.82
N GLN A 269 -13.44 6.45 -17.25
CA GLN A 269 -14.20 7.67 -17.05
C GLN A 269 -14.65 8.30 -18.37
N ILE A 270 -13.78 8.37 -19.37
CA ILE A 270 -14.09 8.95 -20.67
C ILE A 270 -15.11 8.09 -21.43
N SER A 271 -14.92 6.77 -21.44
CA SER A 271 -15.81 5.85 -22.17
C SER A 271 -17.23 5.83 -21.62
N MET A 272 -17.41 6.24 -20.35
CA MET A 272 -18.71 6.32 -19.70
C MET A 272 -19.39 7.69 -19.86
N GLN A 273 -18.66 8.73 -20.24
CA GLN A 273 -19.23 10.00 -20.66
C GLN A 273 -19.76 9.87 -22.08
N GLY A 274 -20.80 9.01 -22.24
CA GLY A 274 -21.52 8.88 -23.51
C GLY A 274 -22.10 10.23 -23.90
N GLY A 275 -22.11 10.55 -25.21
CA GLY A 275 -22.66 11.80 -25.70
C GLY A 275 -24.09 12.00 -25.19
N TYR A 276 -24.38 13.22 -24.74
CA TYR A 276 -25.69 13.69 -24.27
C TYR A 276 -26.54 12.66 -23.47
N GLY A 277 -26.14 12.43 -22.22
CA GLY A 277 -27.07 11.90 -21.20
C GLY A 277 -27.19 10.38 -21.08
N ASP A 278 -26.51 9.57 -21.88
CA ASP A 278 -26.65 8.11 -21.86
C ASP A 278 -25.47 7.38 -21.28
N ILE A 279 -25.21 7.59 -19.97
CA ILE A 279 -24.16 6.86 -19.23
C ILE A 279 -24.57 5.39 -19.08
N ASN A 280 -23.76 4.48 -19.60
CA ASN A 280 -23.95 3.05 -19.34
C ASN A 280 -23.41 2.67 -17.94
N MET A 281 -24.24 2.90 -16.91
CA MET A 281 -23.89 2.63 -15.51
C MET A 281 -23.51 1.18 -15.26
N GLY A 282 -24.12 0.22 -15.96
CA GLY A 282 -23.78 -1.20 -15.82
C GLY A 282 -22.34 -1.50 -16.29
N ALA A 283 -21.97 -0.97 -17.47
CA ALA A 283 -20.63 -1.09 -17.99
C ALA A 283 -19.59 -0.38 -17.09
N PHE A 284 -19.94 0.80 -16.56
CA PHE A 284 -19.09 1.54 -15.61
C PHE A 284 -18.82 0.72 -14.35
N MET A 285 -19.86 0.16 -13.71
CA MET A 285 -19.70 -0.69 -12.53
C MET A 285 -18.85 -1.93 -12.84
N ALA A 286 -19.06 -2.55 -14.01
CA ALA A 286 -18.26 -3.71 -14.44
C ALA A 286 -16.77 -3.35 -14.63
N MET A 287 -16.46 -2.18 -15.17
CA MET A 287 -15.06 -1.72 -15.32
C MET A 287 -14.40 -1.41 -13.99
N ILE A 288 -15.15 -0.79 -13.04
CA ILE A 288 -14.64 -0.59 -11.67
C ILE A 288 -14.27 -1.95 -11.05
N VAL A 289 -15.11 -2.98 -11.16
CA VAL A 289 -14.82 -4.32 -10.66
C VAL A 289 -13.53 -4.87 -11.24
N LEU A 290 -13.35 -4.78 -12.57
CA LEU A 290 -12.13 -5.26 -13.23
C LEU A 290 -10.88 -4.47 -12.81
N THR A 291 -11.00 -3.17 -12.57
CA THR A 291 -9.88 -2.31 -12.15
C THR A 291 -9.43 -2.59 -10.71
N ILE A 292 -10.34 -3.03 -9.85
CA ILE A 292 -10.03 -3.38 -8.46
C ILE A 292 -9.27 -4.71 -8.36
N ILE A 293 -9.45 -5.65 -9.30
CA ILE A 293 -8.81 -6.97 -9.25
C ILE A 293 -7.27 -6.88 -9.14
N PRO A 294 -6.54 -6.12 -9.96
CA PRO A 294 -5.09 -5.98 -9.82
C PRO A 294 -4.66 -5.41 -8.47
N VAL A 295 -5.44 -4.48 -7.92
CA VAL A 295 -5.18 -3.88 -6.59
C VAL A 295 -5.31 -4.94 -5.49
N ILE A 296 -6.37 -5.76 -5.54
CA ILE A 296 -6.56 -6.87 -4.59
C ILE A 296 -5.41 -7.88 -4.70
N VAL A 297 -5.06 -8.28 -5.93
CA VAL A 297 -3.96 -9.21 -6.18
C VAL A 297 -2.65 -8.65 -5.62
N PHE A 298 -2.34 -7.40 -5.93
CA PHE A 298 -1.15 -6.72 -5.40
C PHE A 298 -1.15 -6.66 -3.87
N TYR A 299 -2.30 -6.31 -3.26
CA TYR A 299 -2.45 -6.29 -1.80
C TYR A 299 -2.19 -7.66 -1.17
N LEU A 300 -2.74 -8.74 -1.73
CA LEU A 300 -2.53 -10.11 -1.21
C LEU A 300 -1.06 -10.51 -1.19
N PHE A 301 -0.27 -10.08 -2.18
CA PHE A 301 1.18 -10.29 -2.18
C PHE A 301 1.91 -9.42 -1.15
N CYS A 302 1.47 -8.18 -0.97
CA CYS A 302 2.16 -7.18 -0.16
C CYS A 302 1.71 -7.11 1.29
N GLN A 303 0.54 -7.67 1.69
CA GLN A 303 -0.07 -7.55 3.02
C GLN A 303 0.89 -7.89 4.18
N LYS A 304 1.70 -8.95 4.02
CA LYS A 304 2.69 -9.36 5.04
C LYS A 304 3.76 -8.30 5.31
N TYR A 305 4.09 -7.50 4.31
CA TYR A 305 5.09 -6.44 4.44
C TYR A 305 4.46 -5.17 5.01
N ILE A 306 3.21 -4.86 4.61
CA ILE A 306 2.43 -3.74 5.15
C ILE A 306 2.26 -3.91 6.66
N ILE A 307 1.83 -5.08 7.13
CA ILE A 307 1.64 -5.38 8.56
C ILE A 307 2.95 -5.22 9.33
N LYS A 308 4.07 -5.75 8.81
CA LYS A 308 5.38 -5.60 9.45
C LYS A 308 5.85 -4.14 9.51
N GLY A 309 5.63 -3.37 8.45
CA GLY A 309 5.97 -1.95 8.39
C GLY A 309 5.21 -1.10 9.41
N VAL A 310 3.91 -1.34 9.55
CA VAL A 310 3.04 -0.65 10.53
C VAL A 310 3.46 -0.97 11.97
N ILE A 311 3.72 -2.24 12.27
CA ILE A 311 4.17 -2.67 13.61
C ILE A 311 5.52 -2.05 13.96
N ALA A 312 6.48 -2.03 13.03
CA ALA A 312 7.80 -1.43 13.26
C ALA A 312 7.73 0.08 13.49
N GLY A 313 6.76 0.78 12.89
CA GLY A 313 6.49 2.19 13.14
C GLY A 313 5.83 2.46 14.50
N ALA A 314 4.92 1.57 14.92
CA ALA A 314 4.16 1.72 16.18
C ALA A 314 5.00 1.41 17.44
N VAL A 315 6.07 0.62 17.32
CA VAL A 315 6.93 0.23 18.48
C VAL A 315 8.04 1.26 18.78
N LYS A 316 8.22 2.28 17.94
CA LYS A 316 9.20 3.37 18.16
C LYS A 316 8.61 4.59 18.89
N GLY A 317 7.39 4.49 19.40
CA GLY A 317 6.74 5.50 20.24
C GLY A 317 6.84 5.19 21.73
#